data_1c643aa51e9f3bc91a4b02bb1974e0cf
#
_entry.id   1c643aa51e9f3bc91a4b02bb1974e0cf
#
_cell.length_a   1.000
_cell.length_b   1.000
_cell.length_c   1.000
_cell.angle_alpha   90.00
_cell.angle_beta   90.00
_cell.angle_gamma   90.00
#
_symmetry.space_group_name_H-M   'P 1'
#
loop_
_entity.id
_entity.type
_entity.pdbx_description
1 polymer ?
#
loop_
_entity_poly.entity_id
_entity_poly.type
_entity_poly.pdbx_seq_one_letter_code
_entity_poly.pdbx_strand_id
1 'polypeptide(L)'
;QTQTRHLYNSVPEEIVASYNGNIRTYGTDKHPEFAMTEYGVHHAYTRANYKNDIKAVIQKFYPSILVTTDWDNHMDHLALSLMVDEVLGELLREDTSYHPLVLKAQAYNGKWEGHPDYYSENNVTELVNEADGTDHIHSLDKWEERIRFSVPDQCKTALLKKNILYKAAKKYRSQSVDLKAIQFINLDMVYWRRPTESLSYRAKIETSSGNAAYLNDFKCVDCSDIIHGMWVYDAGIWIPEKTDAEKKIVVTLEKKARIREIHLFENPDEDCIIHRIKITFGNGCVIHTGELNHDGSRTVIKVPEMELTERVELVLEEVEGSAAGLTEIEIYETIREIEDYRLPLPLWNETPPLYGGNRSQLPW
;
A
#
# COMPACT_ATOMS: atom_id res chain seq x y z
N GLN A 1 -7.62 20.98 -4.55
CA GLN A 1 -6.81 20.11 -3.68
C GLN A 1 -7.49 20.06 -2.32
N THR A 2 -7.66 18.87 -1.79
CA THR A 2 -8.48 18.62 -0.59
C THR A 2 -7.68 18.72 0.71
N GLN A 3 -6.35 18.86 0.67
CA GLN A 3 -5.47 18.69 1.83
C GLN A 3 -5.65 17.34 2.53
N THR A 4 -5.80 16.28 1.75
CA THR A 4 -6.09 14.92 2.26
C THR A 4 -5.04 14.43 3.24
N ARG A 5 -3.76 14.81 3.03
CA ARG A 5 -2.69 14.50 3.98
C ARG A 5 -2.89 15.17 5.34
N HIS A 6 -3.18 16.49 5.34
CA HIS A 6 -3.45 17.19 6.59
C HIS A 6 -4.64 16.54 7.32
N LEU A 7 -5.67 16.15 6.56
CA LEU A 7 -6.81 15.43 7.07
C LEU A 7 -6.42 14.06 7.66
N TYR A 8 -5.54 13.31 6.99
CA TYR A 8 -5.03 12.02 7.50
C TYR A 8 -4.25 12.18 8.82
N ASN A 9 -3.44 13.22 8.93
CA ASN A 9 -2.58 13.46 10.10
C ASN A 9 -3.29 14.22 11.25
N SER A 10 -4.51 14.74 11.03
CA SER A 10 -5.25 15.50 12.06
C SER A 10 -5.83 14.58 13.13
N VAL A 11 -6.15 15.16 14.30
CA VAL A 11 -6.91 14.42 15.30
C VAL A 11 -8.32 14.11 14.79
N PRO A 12 -8.97 13.03 15.27
CA PRO A 12 -10.17 12.48 14.63
C PRO A 12 -11.30 13.47 14.33
N GLU A 13 -11.54 14.43 15.20
CA GLU A 13 -12.67 15.37 15.11
C GLU A 13 -12.28 16.77 14.64
N GLU A 14 -11.00 17.00 14.33
CA GLU A 14 -10.54 18.28 13.80
C GLU A 14 -11.10 18.53 12.41
N ILE A 15 -11.66 19.73 12.20
CA ILE A 15 -12.19 20.14 10.92
C ILE A 15 -11.05 20.76 10.09
N VAL A 16 -10.68 20.11 9.00
CA VAL A 16 -9.67 20.57 8.06
C VAL A 16 -10.33 21.25 6.86
N ALA A 17 -10.00 22.51 6.63
CA ALA A 17 -10.51 23.22 5.47
C ALA A 17 -9.72 22.83 4.21
N SER A 18 -10.42 22.64 3.08
CA SER A 18 -9.78 22.52 1.79
C SER A 18 -9.16 23.86 1.33
N TYR A 19 -8.31 23.87 0.31
CA TYR A 19 -7.64 25.09 -0.18
C TYR A 19 -8.60 26.21 -0.60
N ASN A 20 -9.83 25.89 -0.97
CA ASN A 20 -10.87 26.88 -1.29
C ASN A 20 -11.79 27.21 -0.10
N GLY A 21 -11.44 26.78 1.11
CA GLY A 21 -12.16 27.10 2.34
C GLY A 21 -13.38 26.23 2.63
N ASN A 22 -13.67 25.19 1.83
CA ASN A 22 -14.74 24.25 2.15
C ASN A 22 -14.34 23.39 3.35
N ILE A 23 -15.29 23.18 4.26
CA ILE A 23 -15.10 22.41 5.50
C ILE A 23 -15.93 21.12 5.54
N ARG A 24 -16.67 20.83 4.48
CA ARG A 24 -17.54 19.66 4.37
C ARG A 24 -17.64 19.18 2.93
N THR A 25 -18.09 17.94 2.78
CA THR A 25 -18.45 17.36 1.48
C THR A 25 -19.56 18.18 0.81
N TYR A 26 -19.60 18.15 -0.52
CA TYR A 26 -20.63 18.85 -1.29
C TYR A 26 -20.96 18.10 -2.58
N GLY A 27 -22.19 18.19 -2.98
CA GLY A 27 -22.69 17.65 -4.23
C GLY A 27 -23.75 18.57 -4.82
N THR A 28 -24.41 18.13 -5.88
CA THR A 28 -25.56 18.80 -6.48
C THR A 28 -26.77 17.88 -6.41
N ASP A 29 -27.98 18.41 -6.56
CA ASP A 29 -29.22 17.60 -6.59
C ASP A 29 -29.18 16.49 -7.64
N LYS A 30 -28.46 16.73 -8.76
CA LYS A 30 -28.27 15.74 -9.83
C LYS A 30 -27.17 14.75 -9.56
N HIS A 31 -26.21 15.13 -8.75
CA HIS A 31 -25.02 14.35 -8.42
C HIS A 31 -24.71 14.53 -6.94
N PRO A 32 -25.54 13.94 -6.05
CA PRO A 32 -25.30 13.98 -4.63
C PRO A 32 -23.98 13.21 -4.32
N GLU A 33 -23.25 13.72 -3.35
CA GLU A 33 -22.09 12.99 -2.85
C GLU A 33 -22.48 11.83 -1.91
N PHE A 34 -21.52 10.98 -1.58
CA PHE A 34 -21.79 9.72 -0.87
C PHE A 34 -22.45 9.92 0.49
N ALA A 35 -21.93 10.81 1.34
CA ALA A 35 -22.46 11.00 2.69
C ALA A 35 -23.90 11.55 2.64
N MET A 36 -24.20 12.47 1.71
CA MET A 36 -25.56 12.95 1.50
C MET A 36 -26.49 11.82 1.04
N THR A 37 -26.02 10.96 0.15
CA THR A 37 -26.82 9.83 -0.36
C THR A 37 -27.09 8.78 0.71
N GLU A 38 -26.08 8.48 1.52
CA GLU A 38 -26.14 7.37 2.50
C GLU A 38 -26.75 7.81 3.82
N TYR A 39 -26.44 9.02 4.28
CA TYR A 39 -26.79 9.50 5.62
C TYR A 39 -27.71 10.73 5.62
N GLY A 40 -27.98 11.31 4.45
CA GLY A 40 -28.82 12.50 4.31
C GLY A 40 -28.17 13.81 4.81
N VAL A 41 -26.88 13.80 5.06
CA VAL A 41 -26.13 14.98 5.55
C VAL A 41 -24.76 15.09 4.86
N HIS A 42 -24.24 16.31 4.73
CA HIS A 42 -22.87 16.52 4.30
C HIS A 42 -21.91 16.30 5.47
N HIS A 43 -20.93 15.45 5.30
CA HIS A 43 -19.92 15.21 6.32
C HIS A 43 -18.89 16.34 6.39
N ALA A 44 -18.55 16.78 7.61
CA ALA A 44 -17.40 17.65 7.82
C ALA A 44 -16.11 16.94 7.41
N TYR A 45 -15.14 17.70 6.92
CA TYR A 45 -13.80 17.16 6.62
C TYR A 45 -13.05 16.93 7.92
N THR A 46 -13.30 15.79 8.54
CA THR A 46 -12.57 15.28 9.69
C THR A 46 -11.92 13.94 9.34
N ARG A 47 -10.84 13.59 10.04
CA ARG A 47 -10.18 12.29 9.86
C ARG A 47 -11.16 11.13 10.12
N ALA A 48 -11.99 11.27 11.17
CA ALA A 48 -13.00 10.26 11.50
C ALA A 48 -14.01 10.05 10.37
N ASN A 49 -14.57 11.12 9.80
CA ASN A 49 -15.51 11.01 8.68
C ASN A 49 -14.84 10.47 7.42
N TYR A 50 -13.60 10.90 7.13
CA TYR A 50 -12.84 10.38 5.98
C TYR A 50 -12.66 8.87 6.05
N LYS A 51 -12.23 8.36 7.23
CA LYS A 51 -12.10 6.91 7.47
C LYS A 51 -13.45 6.20 7.37
N ASN A 52 -14.47 6.71 8.05
CA ASN A 52 -15.80 6.09 8.10
C ASN A 52 -16.47 6.05 6.73
N ASP A 53 -16.32 7.08 5.91
CA ASP A 53 -16.89 7.11 4.55
C ASP A 53 -16.22 6.08 3.64
N ILE A 54 -14.87 5.93 3.69
CA ILE A 54 -14.16 4.87 2.95
C ILE A 54 -14.63 3.49 3.42
N LYS A 55 -14.71 3.27 4.74
CA LYS A 55 -15.19 2.02 5.32
C LYS A 55 -16.61 1.69 4.87
N ALA A 56 -17.51 2.65 4.94
CA ALA A 56 -18.89 2.48 4.52
C ALA A 56 -19.02 2.18 3.01
N VAL A 57 -18.21 2.81 2.16
CA VAL A 57 -18.17 2.50 0.72
C VAL A 57 -17.74 1.05 0.52
N ILE A 58 -16.64 0.61 1.15
CA ILE A 58 -16.14 -0.76 1.01
C ILE A 58 -17.18 -1.77 1.54
N GLN A 59 -17.79 -1.53 2.71
CA GLN A 59 -18.82 -2.40 3.27
C GLN A 59 -20.07 -2.45 2.41
N LYS A 60 -20.52 -1.33 1.84
CA LYS A 60 -21.71 -1.25 1.00
C LYS A 60 -21.56 -2.03 -0.30
N PHE A 61 -20.43 -1.91 -0.97
CA PHE A 61 -20.21 -2.57 -2.26
C PHE A 61 -19.55 -3.94 -2.13
N TYR A 62 -18.93 -4.21 -1.01
CA TYR A 62 -18.24 -5.47 -0.68
C TYR A 62 -17.42 -6.03 -1.86
N PRO A 63 -16.48 -5.23 -2.40
CA PRO A 63 -15.81 -5.58 -3.63
C PRO A 63 -14.89 -6.79 -3.45
N SER A 64 -14.94 -7.73 -4.38
CA SER A 64 -13.96 -8.83 -4.45
C SER A 64 -12.59 -8.37 -5.00
N ILE A 65 -12.57 -7.26 -5.73
CA ILE A 65 -11.34 -6.61 -6.21
C ILE A 65 -11.39 -5.13 -5.81
N LEU A 66 -10.40 -4.68 -5.09
CA LEU A 66 -10.23 -3.29 -4.69
C LEU A 66 -8.97 -2.74 -5.35
N VAL A 67 -9.12 -1.67 -6.13
CA VAL A 67 -8.01 -0.97 -6.76
C VAL A 67 -7.85 0.38 -6.10
N THR A 68 -6.63 0.68 -5.65
CA THR A 68 -6.32 1.96 -5.01
C THR A 68 -4.95 2.48 -5.47
N THR A 69 -4.72 3.76 -5.21
CA THR A 69 -3.38 4.34 -5.38
C THR A 69 -2.43 3.78 -4.32
N ASP A 70 -1.15 3.83 -4.62
CA ASP A 70 -0.10 3.62 -3.63
C ASP A 70 0.75 4.88 -3.46
N TRP A 71 1.80 4.76 -2.67
CA TRP A 71 2.73 5.85 -2.41
C TRP A 71 3.44 6.28 -3.70
N ASP A 72 3.39 7.56 -3.93
CA ASP A 72 4.16 8.25 -4.97
C ASP A 72 4.50 9.67 -4.46
N ASN A 73 5.01 10.52 -5.32
CA ASN A 73 5.41 11.89 -4.94
C ASN A 73 4.23 12.83 -4.59
N HIS A 74 2.99 12.31 -4.55
CA HIS A 74 1.83 13.14 -4.24
C HIS A 74 1.24 12.80 -2.88
N MET A 75 1.22 13.77 -1.98
CA MET A 75 0.79 13.58 -0.59
C MET A 75 -0.67 13.14 -0.44
N ASP A 76 -1.57 13.52 -1.35
CA ASP A 76 -2.96 13.05 -1.31
C ASP A 76 -3.06 11.56 -1.68
N HIS A 77 -2.16 11.05 -2.55
CA HIS A 77 -2.11 9.62 -2.89
C HIS A 77 -1.61 8.80 -1.71
N LEU A 78 -0.53 9.23 -1.06
CA LEU A 78 -0.05 8.65 0.17
C LEU A 78 -1.16 8.57 1.23
N ALA A 79 -1.79 9.70 1.52
CA ALA A 79 -2.82 9.77 2.55
C ALA A 79 -4.03 8.86 2.23
N LEU A 80 -4.41 8.75 0.96
CA LEU A 80 -5.46 7.82 0.54
C LEU A 80 -5.01 6.36 0.69
N SER A 81 -3.77 6.03 0.26
CA SER A 81 -3.23 4.68 0.41
C SER A 81 -3.23 4.23 1.86
N LEU A 82 -2.67 5.04 2.76
CA LEU A 82 -2.62 4.75 4.19
C LEU A 82 -3.99 4.66 4.86
N MET A 83 -4.93 5.54 4.47
CA MET A 83 -6.30 5.48 5.01
C MET A 83 -7.05 4.22 4.54
N VAL A 84 -6.86 3.81 3.28
CA VAL A 84 -7.43 2.55 2.77
C VAL A 84 -6.83 1.35 3.49
N ASP A 85 -5.52 1.35 3.75
CA ASP A 85 -4.87 0.28 4.50
C ASP A 85 -5.38 0.20 5.93
N GLU A 86 -5.53 1.33 6.63
CA GLU A 86 -6.11 1.37 7.98
C GLU A 86 -7.55 0.80 8.01
N VAL A 87 -8.37 1.18 7.03
CA VAL A 87 -9.74 0.67 6.89
C VAL A 87 -9.74 -0.83 6.58
N LEU A 88 -8.87 -1.29 5.70
CA LEU A 88 -8.75 -2.72 5.39
C LEU A 88 -8.30 -3.51 6.61
N GLY A 89 -7.32 -3.02 7.38
CA GLY A 89 -6.89 -3.64 8.62
C GLY A 89 -8.06 -3.81 9.61
N GLU A 90 -8.95 -2.81 9.73
CA GLU A 90 -10.17 -2.94 10.54
C GLU A 90 -11.13 -4.00 9.97
N LEU A 91 -11.42 -3.94 8.67
CA LEU A 91 -12.38 -4.86 8.03
C LEU A 91 -11.90 -6.31 8.05
N LEU A 92 -10.61 -6.57 7.86
CA LEU A 92 -10.02 -7.91 7.95
C LEU A 92 -10.11 -8.51 9.36
N ARG A 93 -10.12 -7.66 10.39
CA ARG A 93 -10.36 -8.09 11.79
C ARG A 93 -11.84 -8.32 12.08
N GLU A 94 -12.73 -7.49 11.54
CA GLU A 94 -14.16 -7.52 11.82
C GLU A 94 -14.88 -8.64 11.05
N ASP A 95 -14.48 -8.89 9.81
CA ASP A 95 -15.09 -9.89 8.92
C ASP A 95 -14.08 -10.92 8.46
N THR A 96 -14.16 -12.10 9.04
CA THR A 96 -13.24 -13.21 8.74
C THR A 96 -13.45 -13.81 7.35
N SER A 97 -14.52 -13.48 6.66
CA SER A 97 -14.83 -13.94 5.29
C SER A 97 -14.36 -12.95 4.22
N TYR A 98 -14.04 -11.71 4.61
CA TYR A 98 -13.65 -10.67 3.67
C TYR A 98 -12.16 -10.73 3.35
N HIS A 99 -11.83 -11.21 2.16
CA HIS A 99 -10.46 -11.28 1.62
C HIS A 99 -10.44 -10.73 0.19
N PRO A 100 -10.55 -9.41 0.01
CA PRO A 100 -10.52 -8.82 -1.32
C PRO A 100 -9.14 -8.97 -1.96
N LEU A 101 -9.09 -9.06 -3.28
CA LEU A 101 -7.88 -8.84 -4.03
C LEU A 101 -7.58 -7.33 -4.03
N VAL A 102 -6.57 -6.92 -3.28
CA VAL A 102 -6.15 -5.52 -3.23
C VAL A 102 -5.04 -5.29 -4.24
N LEU A 103 -5.27 -4.37 -5.17
CA LEU A 103 -4.32 -3.96 -6.20
C LEU A 103 -3.95 -2.49 -5.99
N LYS A 104 -2.68 -2.23 -5.82
CA LYS A 104 -2.12 -0.89 -5.63
C LYS A 104 -1.36 -0.44 -6.86
N ALA A 105 -1.46 0.84 -7.22
CA ALA A 105 -0.79 1.43 -8.37
C ALA A 105 -0.27 2.81 -8.04
N GLN A 106 0.89 3.14 -8.54
CA GLN A 106 1.45 4.49 -8.46
C GLN A 106 0.92 5.32 -9.63
N ALA A 107 0.50 6.55 -9.35
CA ALA A 107 -0.07 7.44 -10.35
C ALA A 107 0.92 8.48 -10.87
N TYR A 108 1.96 8.80 -10.10
CA TYR A 108 3.01 9.74 -10.45
C TYR A 108 4.40 9.11 -10.37
N ASN A 109 5.37 9.90 -10.81
CA ASN A 109 6.78 9.57 -10.82
C ASN A 109 7.23 8.75 -9.63
N GLY A 110 7.66 7.57 -9.94
CA GLY A 110 8.15 6.58 -9.03
C GLY A 110 9.29 5.81 -9.67
N LYS A 111 9.54 4.62 -9.14
CA LYS A 111 10.48 3.68 -9.78
C LYS A 111 10.02 3.20 -11.16
N TRP A 112 8.76 3.42 -11.49
CA TRP A 112 8.15 2.98 -12.76
C TRP A 112 7.33 4.09 -13.36
N GLU A 113 7.53 4.30 -14.64
CA GLU A 113 6.83 5.32 -15.42
C GLU A 113 6.42 4.77 -16.78
N GLY A 114 5.38 5.39 -17.33
CA GLY A 114 5.05 5.23 -18.73
C GLY A 114 6.04 5.95 -19.63
N HIS A 115 6.24 5.42 -20.83
CA HIS A 115 7.12 6.03 -21.80
C HIS A 115 6.62 7.45 -22.18
N PRO A 116 7.47 8.47 -22.14
CA PRO A 116 7.07 9.87 -22.40
C PRO A 116 6.62 10.13 -23.83
N ASP A 117 7.04 9.29 -24.78
CA ASP A 117 6.61 9.39 -26.18
C ASP A 117 5.50 8.39 -26.48
N TYR A 118 4.30 8.90 -26.69
CA TYR A 118 3.13 8.10 -27.08
C TYR A 118 3.36 7.23 -28.33
N TYR A 119 4.21 7.68 -29.23
CA TYR A 119 4.49 7.03 -30.50
C TYR A 119 5.71 6.09 -30.48
N SER A 120 6.33 5.92 -29.33
CA SER A 120 7.46 4.98 -29.21
C SER A 120 7.02 3.52 -29.46
N GLU A 121 7.97 2.70 -29.81
CA GLU A 121 7.75 1.26 -30.07
C GLU A 121 7.25 0.53 -28.83
N ASN A 122 7.75 0.91 -27.67
CA ASN A 122 7.46 0.28 -26.37
C ASN A 122 6.72 1.28 -25.45
N ASN A 123 5.50 1.64 -25.80
CA ASN A 123 4.71 2.50 -24.93
C ASN A 123 4.04 1.69 -23.82
N VAL A 124 4.87 1.11 -22.97
CA VAL A 124 4.49 0.34 -21.78
C VAL A 124 5.20 0.92 -20.56
N THR A 125 4.69 0.63 -19.38
CA THR A 125 5.33 1.01 -18.12
C THR A 125 6.66 0.26 -17.97
N GLU A 126 7.71 0.98 -17.68
CA GLU A 126 9.07 0.47 -17.50
C GLU A 126 9.64 0.89 -16.14
N LEU A 127 10.63 0.15 -15.66
CA LEU A 127 11.43 0.51 -14.50
C LEU A 127 12.27 1.74 -14.87
N VAL A 128 12.16 2.79 -14.08
CA VAL A 128 12.98 3.99 -14.28
C VAL A 128 14.33 3.79 -13.58
N ASN A 129 15.41 4.25 -14.20
CA ASN A 129 16.74 4.15 -13.63
C ASN A 129 16.85 4.99 -12.35
N GLU A 130 17.30 4.40 -11.28
CA GLU A 130 17.49 5.03 -9.95
C GLU A 130 18.59 6.13 -9.95
N ALA A 131 19.23 6.38 -11.09
CA ALA A 131 20.42 7.25 -11.18
C ALA A 131 20.16 8.76 -11.02
N ASP A 132 18.90 9.20 -10.99
CA ASP A 132 18.57 10.64 -10.93
C ASP A 132 18.21 11.17 -9.54
N GLY A 133 18.30 10.33 -8.51
CA GLY A 133 18.09 10.74 -7.11
C GLY A 133 16.64 11.10 -6.75
N THR A 134 15.67 10.74 -7.59
CA THR A 134 14.25 10.98 -7.33
C THR A 134 13.58 9.83 -6.56
N ASP A 135 14.36 8.95 -5.99
CA ASP A 135 13.89 7.73 -5.32
C ASP A 135 13.30 8.05 -3.94
N HIS A 136 12.08 8.58 -3.94
CA HIS A 136 11.31 8.90 -2.73
C HIS A 136 10.27 7.84 -2.39
N ILE A 137 10.40 6.63 -2.95
CA ILE A 137 9.41 5.58 -2.79
C ILE A 137 10.05 4.45 -1.98
N HIS A 138 9.35 4.06 -0.90
CA HIS A 138 9.74 2.88 -0.15
C HIS A 138 9.75 1.62 -1.06
N SER A 139 10.55 0.63 -0.70
CA SER A 139 10.77 -0.57 -1.53
C SER A 139 9.75 -1.69 -1.29
N LEU A 140 8.51 -1.37 -0.84
CA LEU A 140 7.44 -2.36 -0.69
C LEU A 140 7.15 -3.08 -2.00
N ASP A 141 7.06 -2.31 -3.08
CA ASP A 141 6.78 -2.83 -4.40
C ASP A 141 8.05 -3.33 -5.08
N LYS A 142 8.08 -4.61 -5.43
CA LYS A 142 9.16 -5.21 -6.20
C LYS A 142 8.74 -5.38 -7.66
N TRP A 143 9.61 -4.93 -8.58
CA TRP A 143 9.29 -4.98 -10.02
C TRP A 143 8.94 -6.39 -10.50
N GLU A 144 9.54 -7.40 -9.93
CA GLU A 144 9.32 -8.81 -10.25
C GLU A 144 7.92 -9.29 -9.90
N GLU A 145 7.29 -8.66 -8.91
CA GLU A 145 5.96 -9.03 -8.39
C GLU A 145 4.82 -8.27 -9.06
N ARG A 146 5.13 -7.39 -9.99
CA ARG A 146 4.12 -6.61 -10.70
C ARG A 146 3.10 -7.47 -11.42
N ILE A 147 1.89 -6.97 -11.46
CA ILE A 147 0.79 -7.48 -12.28
C ILE A 147 0.59 -6.49 -13.42
N ARG A 148 0.61 -6.97 -14.66
CA ARG A 148 0.45 -6.12 -15.83
C ARG A 148 -0.83 -6.49 -16.58
N PHE A 149 -1.72 -5.51 -16.75
CA PHE A 149 -2.91 -5.64 -17.57
C PHE A 149 -2.76 -4.84 -18.86
N SER A 150 -3.16 -5.44 -19.97
CA SER A 150 -3.32 -4.71 -21.23
C SER A 150 -4.53 -3.78 -21.14
N VAL A 151 -4.39 -2.54 -21.62
CA VAL A 151 -5.53 -1.64 -21.72
C VAL A 151 -6.53 -2.13 -22.78
N PRO A 152 -7.83 -1.78 -22.67
CA PRO A 152 -8.83 -2.13 -23.68
C PRO A 152 -8.47 -1.63 -25.08
N ASP A 153 -8.89 -2.34 -26.12
CA ASP A 153 -8.52 -2.04 -27.50
C ASP A 153 -8.92 -0.63 -27.95
N GLN A 154 -10.04 -0.10 -27.47
CA GLN A 154 -10.43 1.28 -27.71
C GLN A 154 -9.46 2.32 -27.14
N CYS A 155 -8.58 1.93 -26.24
CA CYS A 155 -7.51 2.77 -25.68
C CYS A 155 -6.18 2.61 -26.43
N LYS A 156 -6.11 1.66 -27.40
CA LYS A 156 -4.91 1.33 -28.19
C LYS A 156 -4.95 1.96 -29.58
N THR A 157 -5.23 3.24 -29.70
CA THR A 157 -5.30 3.91 -31.01
C THR A 157 -3.97 4.52 -31.41
N ALA A 158 -3.63 4.43 -32.70
CA ALA A 158 -2.44 5.08 -33.27
C ALA A 158 -2.44 6.61 -33.12
N LEU A 159 -3.62 7.22 -33.11
CA LEU A 159 -3.74 8.69 -33.01
C LEU A 159 -4.10 9.10 -31.58
N LEU A 160 -3.17 9.75 -30.87
CA LEU A 160 -3.38 10.25 -29.50
C LEU A 160 -4.69 11.01 -29.35
N LYS A 161 -5.02 11.91 -30.28
CA LYS A 161 -6.27 12.70 -30.26
C LYS A 161 -7.54 11.86 -30.34
N LYS A 162 -7.46 10.62 -30.84
CA LYS A 162 -8.58 9.67 -30.89
C LYS A 162 -8.63 8.77 -29.67
N ASN A 163 -7.54 8.66 -28.91
CA ASN A 163 -7.47 7.83 -27.72
C ASN A 163 -8.50 8.27 -26.66
N ILE A 164 -9.27 7.34 -26.15
CA ILE A 164 -10.35 7.62 -25.20
C ILE A 164 -9.82 8.07 -23.84
N LEU A 165 -8.70 7.52 -23.37
CA LEU A 165 -8.03 7.93 -22.12
C LEU A 165 -7.54 9.38 -22.25
N TYR A 166 -6.91 9.73 -23.37
CA TYR A 166 -6.50 11.11 -23.62
C TYR A 166 -7.67 12.08 -23.65
N LYS A 167 -8.77 11.72 -24.32
CA LYS A 167 -9.99 12.53 -24.32
C LYS A 167 -10.58 12.70 -22.92
N ALA A 168 -10.55 11.64 -22.09
CA ALA A 168 -11.00 11.71 -20.70
C ALA A 168 -10.10 12.62 -19.87
N ALA A 169 -8.77 12.41 -19.94
CA ALA A 169 -7.79 13.22 -19.24
C ALA A 169 -7.94 14.73 -19.55
N LYS A 170 -8.17 15.08 -20.80
CA LYS A 170 -8.42 16.49 -21.21
C LYS A 170 -9.68 17.12 -20.61
N LYS A 171 -10.58 16.37 -20.01
CA LYS A 171 -11.74 16.91 -19.28
C LYS A 171 -11.36 17.44 -17.89
N TYR A 172 -10.24 17.00 -17.33
CA TYR A 172 -9.72 17.46 -16.04
C TYR A 172 -8.96 18.80 -16.17
N ARG A 173 -9.66 19.84 -16.64
CA ARG A 173 -9.07 21.15 -16.92
C ARG A 173 -8.48 21.83 -15.68
N SER A 174 -9.08 21.62 -14.51
CA SER A 174 -8.60 22.17 -13.24
C SER A 174 -7.25 21.59 -12.80
N GLN A 175 -6.88 20.45 -13.33
CA GLN A 175 -5.64 19.74 -13.00
C GLN A 175 -4.53 19.96 -14.04
N SER A 176 -4.80 20.68 -15.12
CA SER A 176 -3.86 20.90 -16.23
C SER A 176 -3.25 19.61 -16.80
N VAL A 177 -4.03 18.51 -16.75
CA VAL A 177 -3.57 17.16 -17.11
C VAL A 177 -3.18 17.05 -18.58
N ASP A 178 -3.67 17.95 -19.43
CA ASP A 178 -3.39 17.94 -20.87
C ASP A 178 -1.89 18.11 -21.21
N LEU A 179 -1.10 18.70 -20.32
CA LEU A 179 0.36 18.83 -20.49
C LEU A 179 1.12 17.56 -20.07
N LYS A 180 0.55 16.76 -19.14
CA LYS A 180 1.17 15.53 -18.60
C LYS A 180 0.43 14.25 -19.01
N ALA A 181 -0.70 14.39 -19.71
CA ALA A 181 -1.58 13.25 -20.03
C ALA A 181 -0.87 12.13 -20.81
N ILE A 182 0.17 12.46 -21.58
CA ILE A 182 0.89 11.48 -22.40
C ILE A 182 1.57 10.41 -21.54
N GLN A 183 2.10 10.78 -20.36
CA GLN A 183 2.76 9.86 -19.42
C GLN A 183 1.81 8.79 -18.86
N PHE A 184 0.50 9.07 -18.85
CA PHE A 184 -0.53 8.17 -18.33
C PHE A 184 -1.25 7.37 -19.41
N ILE A 185 -0.85 7.52 -20.70
CA ILE A 185 -1.51 6.88 -21.84
C ILE A 185 -0.61 5.75 -22.36
N ASN A 186 -0.48 4.71 -21.58
CA ASN A 186 0.28 3.53 -21.93
C ASN A 186 -0.58 2.43 -22.53
N LEU A 187 0.05 1.39 -23.04
CA LEU A 187 -0.60 0.18 -23.55
C LEU A 187 -0.90 -0.83 -22.44
N ASP A 188 -0.44 -0.55 -21.24
CA ASP A 188 -0.61 -1.37 -20.04
C ASP A 188 -1.02 -0.53 -18.83
N MET A 189 -1.42 -1.23 -17.79
CA MET A 189 -1.62 -0.75 -16.44
C MET A 189 -0.89 -1.71 -15.49
N VAL A 190 -0.07 -1.19 -14.60
CA VAL A 190 0.76 -1.98 -13.69
C VAL A 190 0.27 -1.80 -12.26
N TYR A 191 0.17 -2.92 -11.55
CA TYR A 191 -0.30 -2.99 -10.19
C TYR A 191 0.58 -3.93 -9.37
N TRP A 192 0.54 -3.75 -8.06
CA TRP A 192 1.08 -4.69 -7.07
C TRP A 192 -0.04 -5.21 -6.19
N ARG A 193 0.04 -6.48 -5.85
CA ARG A 193 -0.92 -7.10 -4.93
C ARG A 193 -0.50 -6.85 -3.49
N ARG A 194 -1.41 -6.30 -2.68
CA ARG A 194 -1.30 -6.30 -1.23
C ARG A 194 -2.05 -7.50 -0.66
N PRO A 195 -1.36 -8.52 -0.12
CA PRO A 195 -1.99 -9.73 0.42
C PRO A 195 -2.89 -9.43 1.62
N THR A 196 -4.02 -10.12 1.72
CA THR A 196 -5.00 -10.00 2.80
C THR A 196 -5.13 -11.27 3.64
N GLU A 197 -4.28 -12.27 3.37
CA GLU A 197 -4.41 -13.62 3.94
C GLU A 197 -3.53 -13.87 5.17
N SER A 198 -2.84 -12.86 5.69
CA SER A 198 -1.99 -13.04 6.87
C SER A 198 -2.82 -13.40 8.12
N LEU A 199 -2.34 -14.38 8.86
CA LEU A 199 -2.95 -14.79 10.12
C LEU A 199 -2.82 -13.73 11.22
N SER A 200 -1.81 -12.86 11.13
CA SER A 200 -1.55 -11.80 12.12
C SER A 200 -2.64 -10.75 12.17
N TYR A 201 -3.35 -10.48 11.07
CA TYR A 201 -4.39 -9.44 11.04
C TYR A 201 -5.50 -9.69 12.07
N ARG A 202 -5.75 -10.92 12.45
CA ARG A 202 -6.72 -11.32 13.48
C ARG A 202 -6.10 -11.81 14.77
N ALA A 203 -4.79 -11.83 14.85
CA ALA A 203 -4.10 -12.23 16.04
C ALA A 203 -4.21 -11.17 17.15
N LYS A 204 -4.22 -11.62 18.39
CA LYS A 204 -3.97 -10.75 19.54
C LYS A 204 -2.47 -10.52 19.62
N ILE A 205 -2.03 -9.27 19.59
CA ILE A 205 -0.63 -8.90 19.78
C ILE A 205 -0.49 -8.16 21.11
N GLU A 206 0.46 -8.61 21.91
CA GLU A 206 0.85 -8.01 23.19
C GLU A 206 2.34 -7.71 23.17
N THR A 207 2.75 -6.60 23.75
CA THR A 207 4.14 -6.17 23.78
C THR A 207 4.57 -5.85 25.22
N SER A 208 5.85 -5.96 25.51
CA SER A 208 6.41 -5.58 26.81
C SER A 208 6.31 -4.06 27.04
N SER A 209 6.36 -3.27 25.97
CA SER A 209 6.15 -1.82 25.96
C SER A 209 5.83 -1.33 24.55
N GLY A 210 5.52 -0.04 24.37
CA GLY A 210 5.16 0.53 23.08
C GLY A 210 3.74 0.17 22.64
N ASN A 211 3.34 0.60 21.44
CA ASN A 211 1.99 0.43 20.92
C ASN A 211 1.89 -0.80 20.00
N ALA A 212 1.35 -1.90 20.50
CA ALA A 212 1.17 -3.14 19.76
C ALA A 212 0.20 -3.02 18.56
N ALA A 213 -0.67 -2.01 18.53
CA ALA A 213 -1.69 -1.87 17.50
C ALA A 213 -1.12 -1.62 16.09
N TYR A 214 0.11 -1.15 16.01
CA TYR A 214 0.80 -0.92 14.73
C TYR A 214 1.36 -2.19 14.09
N LEU A 215 1.43 -3.30 14.82
CA LEU A 215 2.09 -4.53 14.35
C LEU A 215 1.21 -5.41 13.47
N ASN A 216 -0.08 -5.09 13.32
CA ASN A 216 -1.03 -5.81 12.47
C ASN A 216 -2.18 -4.93 11.98
N ASP A 217 -1.88 -3.66 11.71
CA ASP A 217 -2.89 -2.70 11.23
C ASP A 217 -3.01 -2.63 9.70
N PHE A 218 -2.30 -3.52 8.99
CA PHE A 218 -2.23 -3.62 7.54
C PHE A 218 -1.35 -2.56 6.87
N LYS A 219 -0.74 -1.65 7.63
CA LYS A 219 0.17 -0.62 7.11
C LYS A 219 1.63 -1.07 7.25
N CYS A 220 2.25 -1.52 6.18
CA CYS A 220 3.66 -1.95 6.22
C CYS A 220 4.64 -0.80 6.47
N VAL A 221 4.26 0.41 6.07
CA VAL A 221 5.03 1.64 6.28
C VAL A 221 4.05 2.77 6.49
N ASP A 222 4.35 3.70 7.39
CA ASP A 222 3.61 4.95 7.56
C ASP A 222 4.60 6.11 7.65
N CYS A 223 4.17 7.33 7.37
CA CYS A 223 4.99 8.52 7.52
C CYS A 223 4.14 9.72 7.91
N SER A 224 4.68 10.60 8.74
CA SER A 224 3.98 11.82 9.13
C SER A 224 4.20 12.98 8.16
N ASP A 225 5.34 13.07 7.51
CA ASP A 225 5.71 14.19 6.65
C ASP A 225 6.70 13.84 5.53
N ILE A 226 6.90 14.80 4.61
CA ILE A 226 8.05 14.89 3.71
C ILE A 226 8.75 16.22 3.99
N ILE A 227 9.99 16.14 4.44
CA ILE A 227 10.81 17.33 4.72
C ILE A 227 11.97 17.34 3.74
N HIS A 228 12.10 18.40 2.96
CA HIS A 228 13.12 18.56 1.91
C HIS A 228 13.19 17.39 0.89
N GLY A 229 12.05 16.75 0.62
CA GLY A 229 11.97 15.62 -0.29
C GLY A 229 12.23 14.26 0.34
N MET A 230 12.53 14.19 1.64
CA MET A 230 12.73 12.94 2.38
C MET A 230 11.49 12.61 3.20
N TRP A 231 11.11 11.35 3.23
CA TRP A 231 10.02 10.85 4.04
C TRP A 231 10.41 10.83 5.52
N VAL A 232 9.47 11.22 6.39
CA VAL A 232 9.65 11.19 7.84
C VAL A 232 8.90 9.97 8.39
N TYR A 233 9.63 8.90 8.66
CA TYR A 233 9.10 7.63 9.13
C TYR A 233 9.03 7.60 10.67
N ASP A 234 8.07 8.33 11.23
CA ASP A 234 7.86 8.45 12.69
C ASP A 234 6.43 8.10 13.12
N ALA A 235 5.64 7.55 12.20
CA ALA A 235 4.26 7.18 12.43
C ALA A 235 4.03 5.68 12.21
N GLY A 236 3.01 5.10 12.88
CA GLY A 236 2.61 3.72 12.65
C GLY A 236 3.66 2.67 13.03
N ILE A 237 4.50 2.93 14.04
CA ILE A 237 5.64 2.08 14.40
C ILE A 237 5.49 1.61 15.84
N TRP A 238 5.71 0.32 16.07
CA TRP A 238 6.00 -0.19 17.39
C TRP A 238 7.48 -0.01 17.70
N ILE A 239 7.81 0.83 18.66
CA ILE A 239 9.15 1.04 19.21
C ILE A 239 9.09 0.68 20.68
N PRO A 240 9.94 -0.23 21.20
CA PRO A 240 10.00 -0.52 22.62
C PRO A 240 10.52 0.68 23.41
N GLU A 241 10.03 0.89 24.61
CA GLU A 241 10.52 1.95 25.48
C GLU A 241 12.01 1.74 25.80
N LYS A 242 12.77 2.83 25.98
CA LYS A 242 14.22 2.76 26.26
C LYS A 242 14.56 1.97 27.52
N THR A 243 13.62 1.89 28.47
CA THR A 243 13.77 1.16 29.74
C THR A 243 13.33 -0.30 29.64
N ASP A 244 12.75 -0.70 28.51
CA ASP A 244 12.28 -2.06 28.28
C ASP A 244 13.45 -3.01 27.99
N ALA A 245 13.78 -3.84 28.98
CA ALA A 245 14.84 -4.82 28.85
C ALA A 245 14.39 -6.08 28.07
N GLU A 246 13.08 -6.33 27.94
CA GLU A 246 12.55 -7.50 27.28
C GLU A 246 12.41 -7.30 25.75
N LYS A 247 12.02 -6.11 25.30
CA LYS A 247 11.77 -5.75 23.90
C LYS A 247 11.00 -6.84 23.17
N LYS A 248 9.90 -7.26 23.77
CA LYS A 248 9.19 -8.49 23.43
C LYS A 248 7.83 -8.21 22.79
N ILE A 249 7.52 -8.99 21.77
CA ILE A 249 6.22 -9.07 21.11
C ILE A 249 5.69 -10.49 21.25
N VAL A 250 4.42 -10.64 21.58
CA VAL A 250 3.74 -11.93 21.64
C VAL A 250 2.54 -11.89 20.71
N VAL A 251 2.56 -12.72 19.69
CA VAL A 251 1.45 -12.92 18.76
C VAL A 251 0.71 -14.17 19.14
N THR A 252 -0.60 -14.06 19.41
CA THR A 252 -1.49 -15.17 19.69
C THR A 252 -2.52 -15.27 18.58
N LEU A 253 -2.42 -16.30 17.74
CA LEU A 253 -3.33 -16.54 16.62
C LEU A 253 -4.71 -16.96 17.12
N GLU A 254 -5.77 -16.71 16.35
CA GLU A 254 -7.13 -17.16 16.68
C GLU A 254 -7.25 -18.69 16.82
N LYS A 255 -6.46 -19.42 16.07
CA LYS A 255 -6.40 -20.88 16.07
C LYS A 255 -4.98 -21.37 15.83
N LYS A 256 -4.71 -22.60 16.25
CA LYS A 256 -3.44 -23.26 15.91
C LYS A 256 -3.29 -23.36 14.40
N ALA A 257 -2.12 -22.97 13.90
CA ALA A 257 -1.77 -22.98 12.50
C ALA A 257 -0.37 -23.60 12.29
N ARG A 258 -0.12 -24.08 11.09
CA ARG A 258 1.21 -24.53 10.67
C ARG A 258 1.92 -23.35 10.01
N ILE A 259 2.68 -22.62 10.78
CA ILE A 259 3.41 -21.46 10.29
C ILE A 259 4.55 -21.92 9.38
N ARG A 260 4.63 -21.37 8.18
CA ARG A 260 5.65 -21.66 7.19
C ARG A 260 6.49 -20.45 6.83
N GLU A 261 5.94 -19.25 7.00
CA GLU A 261 6.62 -18.02 6.67
C GLU A 261 6.17 -16.88 7.58
N ILE A 262 7.11 -16.02 7.96
CA ILE A 262 6.86 -14.77 8.69
C ILE A 262 7.52 -13.64 7.88
N HIS A 263 6.77 -12.57 7.66
CA HIS A 263 7.31 -11.32 7.12
C HIS A 263 7.41 -10.29 8.25
N LEU A 264 8.54 -9.68 8.36
CA LEU A 264 8.78 -8.56 9.27
C LEU A 264 9.09 -7.31 8.46
N PHE A 265 8.45 -6.21 8.83
CA PHE A 265 8.68 -4.92 8.22
C PHE A 265 9.34 -4.01 9.26
N GLU A 266 10.57 -3.63 8.97
CA GLU A 266 11.32 -2.70 9.79
C GLU A 266 10.94 -1.26 9.42
N ASN A 267 11.01 -0.37 10.41
CA ASN A 267 10.93 1.06 10.14
C ASN A 267 12.09 1.50 9.24
N PRO A 268 11.85 2.11 8.07
CA PRO A 268 12.92 2.53 7.17
C PRO A 268 13.60 3.85 7.58
N ASP A 269 13.46 4.29 8.82
CA ASP A 269 14.16 5.45 9.35
C ASP A 269 15.66 5.16 9.49
N GLU A 270 16.51 6.15 9.17
CA GLU A 270 17.97 6.02 9.24
C GLU A 270 18.48 5.62 10.64
N ASP A 271 17.74 5.97 11.69
CA ASP A 271 18.00 5.61 13.08
C ASP A 271 17.40 4.27 13.49
N CYS A 272 17.05 3.39 12.56
CA CYS A 272 16.45 2.10 12.83
C CYS A 272 17.24 0.98 12.16
N ILE A 273 17.95 0.16 12.93
CA ILE A 273 18.59 -1.06 12.43
C ILE A 273 18.33 -2.20 13.40
N ILE A 274 17.65 -3.24 12.93
CA ILE A 274 17.43 -4.47 13.68
C ILE A 274 18.32 -5.56 13.10
N HIS A 275 19.41 -5.85 13.79
CA HIS A 275 20.37 -6.85 13.35
C HIS A 275 19.91 -8.28 13.63
N ARG A 276 19.12 -8.49 14.71
CA ARG A 276 18.69 -9.84 15.07
C ARG A 276 17.43 -9.85 15.93
N ILE A 277 16.50 -10.73 15.55
CA ILE A 277 15.32 -11.07 16.34
C ILE A 277 15.35 -12.57 16.66
N LYS A 278 15.11 -12.90 17.92
CA LYS A 278 14.82 -14.27 18.35
C LYS A 278 13.32 -14.53 18.23
N ILE A 279 12.93 -15.58 17.52
CA ILE A 279 11.54 -16.01 17.36
C ILE A 279 11.36 -17.36 18.04
N THR A 280 10.46 -17.41 19.00
CA THR A 280 10.13 -18.63 19.76
C THR A 280 8.68 -19.01 19.49
N PHE A 281 8.45 -20.24 19.07
CA PHE A 281 7.12 -20.77 18.81
C PHE A 281 6.57 -21.51 20.04
N GLY A 282 5.24 -21.59 20.18
CA GLY A 282 4.59 -22.22 21.31
C GLY A 282 4.91 -23.70 21.51
N ASN A 283 5.45 -24.40 20.51
CA ASN A 283 5.95 -25.76 20.57
C ASN A 283 7.42 -25.87 21.04
N GLY A 284 8.05 -24.72 21.35
CA GLY A 284 9.44 -24.65 21.83
C GLY A 284 10.50 -24.54 20.71
N CYS A 285 10.12 -24.55 19.44
CA CYS A 285 11.05 -24.25 18.35
C CYS A 285 11.56 -22.82 18.46
N VAL A 286 12.84 -22.61 18.19
CA VAL A 286 13.49 -21.28 18.22
C VAL A 286 14.26 -21.07 16.93
N ILE A 287 14.09 -19.90 16.34
CA ILE A 287 14.90 -19.44 15.21
C ILE A 287 15.41 -18.03 15.49
N HIS A 288 16.49 -17.65 14.85
CA HIS A 288 17.03 -16.29 14.88
C HIS A 288 17.05 -15.73 13.47
N THR A 289 16.70 -14.47 13.33
CA THR A 289 16.85 -13.77 12.05
C THR A 289 18.30 -13.33 11.86
N GLY A 290 18.65 -12.97 10.63
CA GLY A 290 19.72 -12.02 10.36
C GLY A 290 19.22 -10.58 10.48
N GLU A 291 19.97 -9.66 9.94
CA GLU A 291 19.60 -8.27 9.78
C GLU A 291 18.34 -8.15 8.93
N LEU A 292 17.43 -7.26 9.32
CA LEU A 292 16.21 -7.00 8.57
C LEU A 292 16.50 -6.09 7.37
N ASN A 293 15.59 -6.11 6.38
CA ASN A 293 15.64 -5.17 5.27
C ASN A 293 15.30 -3.78 5.77
N HIS A 294 16.22 -2.85 5.58
CA HIS A 294 16.15 -1.49 6.11
C HIS A 294 15.54 -0.47 5.14
N ASP A 295 14.88 -0.93 4.12
CA ASP A 295 14.29 -0.10 3.05
C ASP A 295 12.75 -0.09 3.06
N GLY A 296 12.13 -0.56 4.14
CA GLY A 296 10.68 -0.72 4.26
C GLY A 296 10.13 -1.96 3.54
N SER A 297 10.98 -2.72 2.82
CA SER A 297 10.54 -3.99 2.24
C SER A 297 10.49 -5.10 3.29
N ARG A 298 9.67 -6.13 3.02
CA ARG A 298 9.56 -7.27 3.91
C ARG A 298 10.85 -8.07 4.04
N THR A 299 11.26 -8.40 5.26
CA THR A 299 12.23 -9.45 5.53
C THR A 299 11.48 -10.76 5.66
N VAL A 300 11.77 -11.70 4.77
CA VAL A 300 11.09 -13.02 4.70
C VAL A 300 11.84 -14.04 5.53
N ILE A 301 11.15 -14.61 6.52
CA ILE A 301 11.69 -15.64 7.41
C ILE A 301 10.98 -16.95 7.12
N LYS A 302 11.67 -17.89 6.47
CA LYS A 302 11.17 -19.25 6.23
C LYS A 302 11.23 -20.06 7.52
N VAL A 303 10.11 -20.60 7.94
CA VAL A 303 9.96 -21.35 9.17
C VAL A 303 10.13 -22.84 8.86
N PRO A 304 11.00 -23.57 9.58
CA PRO A 304 11.13 -25.02 9.43
C PRO A 304 9.78 -25.72 9.63
N GLU A 305 9.63 -26.90 9.04
CA GLU A 305 8.42 -27.67 9.26
C GLU A 305 8.27 -28.03 10.74
N MET A 306 7.12 -27.65 11.31
CA MET A 306 6.83 -27.84 12.72
C MET A 306 5.37 -28.21 12.94
N GLU A 307 5.06 -28.64 14.16
CA GLU A 307 3.68 -28.86 14.60
C GLU A 307 2.89 -27.55 14.68
N LEU A 308 1.57 -27.70 14.71
CA LEU A 308 0.65 -26.56 14.85
C LEU A 308 0.93 -25.78 16.13
N THR A 309 1.01 -24.47 15.99
CA THR A 309 1.17 -23.53 17.11
C THR A 309 0.18 -22.37 16.98
N GLU A 310 -0.20 -21.77 18.11
CA GLU A 310 -0.99 -20.54 18.15
C GLU A 310 -0.21 -19.37 18.70
N ARG A 311 1.02 -19.60 19.21
CA ARG A 311 1.83 -18.58 19.85
C ARG A 311 3.16 -18.42 19.14
N VAL A 312 3.49 -17.18 18.83
CA VAL A 312 4.79 -16.73 18.34
C VAL A 312 5.28 -15.59 19.22
N GLU A 313 6.48 -15.71 19.76
CA GLU A 313 7.12 -14.70 20.58
C GLU A 313 8.36 -14.19 19.84
N LEU A 314 8.46 -12.87 19.68
CA LEU A 314 9.60 -12.20 19.07
C LEU A 314 10.30 -11.37 20.15
N VAL A 315 11.64 -11.42 20.19
CA VAL A 315 12.48 -10.61 21.07
C VAL A 315 13.55 -9.96 20.22
N LEU A 316 13.63 -8.62 20.26
CA LEU A 316 14.70 -7.88 19.60
C LEU A 316 15.98 -8.04 20.41
N GLU A 317 16.93 -8.82 19.90
CA GLU A 317 18.20 -9.12 20.61
C GLU A 317 19.29 -8.09 20.33
N GLU A 318 19.42 -7.71 19.05
CA GLU A 318 20.46 -6.77 18.62
C GLU A 318 19.83 -5.67 17.78
N VAL A 319 19.89 -4.45 18.27
CA VAL A 319 19.33 -3.25 17.61
C VAL A 319 20.28 -2.09 17.72
N GLU A 320 20.27 -1.22 16.71
CA GLU A 320 20.99 0.05 16.68
C GLU A 320 20.01 1.18 16.37
N GLY A 321 20.28 2.37 16.92
CA GLY A 321 19.45 3.54 16.72
C GLY A 321 18.31 3.69 17.71
N SER A 322 17.68 4.87 17.70
CA SER A 322 16.62 5.24 18.65
C SER A 322 15.22 4.91 18.13
N ALA A 323 15.08 4.70 16.85
CA ALA A 323 13.83 4.41 16.16
C ALA A 323 13.68 2.91 15.79
N ALA A 324 14.58 2.04 16.32
CA ALA A 324 14.54 0.61 16.04
C ALA A 324 13.20 -0.02 16.46
N GLY A 325 12.41 -0.41 15.48
CA GLY A 325 11.06 -0.90 15.67
C GLY A 325 10.48 -1.55 14.43
N LEU A 326 9.29 -2.13 14.58
CA LEU A 326 8.57 -2.80 13.52
C LEU A 326 7.29 -2.04 13.19
N THR A 327 6.96 -2.00 11.91
CA THR A 327 5.72 -1.40 11.40
C THR A 327 4.64 -2.44 11.15
N GLU A 328 5.02 -3.70 10.82
CA GLU A 328 4.04 -4.75 10.54
C GLU A 328 4.67 -6.14 10.76
N ILE A 329 3.84 -7.11 11.14
CA ILE A 329 4.17 -8.54 11.21
C ILE A 329 3.13 -9.32 10.43
N GLU A 330 3.55 -10.09 9.45
CA GLU A 330 2.66 -11.00 8.71
C GLU A 330 3.07 -12.45 8.94
N ILE A 331 2.08 -13.34 9.06
CA ILE A 331 2.28 -14.77 9.35
C ILE A 331 1.47 -15.60 8.35
N TYR A 332 2.12 -16.58 7.72
CA TYR A 332 1.51 -17.40 6.66
C TYR A 332 1.67 -18.91 6.93
N GLU A 333 0.65 -19.69 6.52
CA GLU A 333 0.68 -21.15 6.53
C GLU A 333 1.35 -21.75 5.29
N THR A 334 1.71 -20.93 4.31
CA THR A 334 2.36 -21.33 3.06
C THR A 334 3.65 -20.54 2.88
N ILE A 335 4.61 -21.11 2.18
CA ILE A 335 5.74 -20.36 1.64
C ILE A 335 5.22 -19.59 0.43
N ARG A 336 5.51 -18.31 0.36
CA ARG A 336 5.06 -17.45 -0.73
C ARG A 336 6.18 -17.26 -1.74
N GLU A 337 5.89 -17.59 -2.96
CA GLU A 337 6.79 -17.38 -4.10
C GLU A 337 6.32 -16.15 -4.92
N ILE A 338 7.11 -15.70 -5.89
CA ILE A 338 6.77 -14.53 -6.73
C ILE A 338 5.39 -14.69 -7.37
N GLU A 339 5.07 -15.91 -7.81
CA GLU A 339 3.79 -16.25 -8.46
C GLU A 339 2.58 -16.01 -7.54
N ASP A 340 2.74 -16.09 -6.22
CA ASP A 340 1.66 -15.85 -5.26
C ASP A 340 1.29 -14.37 -5.14
N TYR A 341 2.19 -13.48 -5.57
CA TYR A 341 1.93 -12.03 -5.65
C TYR A 341 1.33 -11.64 -7.00
N ARG A 342 1.33 -12.54 -7.99
CA ARG A 342 0.74 -12.33 -9.30
C ARG A 342 -0.64 -12.97 -9.40
N LEU A 343 -1.43 -12.51 -10.38
CA LEU A 343 -2.71 -13.15 -10.69
C LEU A 343 -2.47 -14.32 -11.65
N PRO A 344 -3.21 -15.44 -11.49
CA PRO A 344 -3.14 -16.52 -12.44
C PRO A 344 -3.68 -16.08 -13.82
N LEU A 345 -3.12 -16.64 -14.89
CA LEU A 345 -3.68 -16.47 -16.22
C LEU A 345 -5.16 -16.95 -16.26
N PRO A 346 -6.07 -16.30 -16.97
CA PRO A 346 -5.85 -15.22 -17.95
C PRO A 346 -5.91 -13.80 -17.38
N LEU A 347 -6.10 -13.62 -16.07
CA LEU A 347 -6.26 -12.30 -15.44
C LEU A 347 -4.95 -11.49 -15.48
N TRP A 348 -3.82 -12.18 -15.52
CA TRP A 348 -2.51 -11.58 -15.61
C TRP A 348 -1.85 -11.88 -16.95
N ASN A 349 -1.19 -10.89 -17.55
CA ASN A 349 -0.48 -11.06 -18.81
C ASN A 349 0.81 -10.23 -18.79
N GLU A 350 1.95 -10.91 -18.70
CA GLU A 350 3.28 -10.30 -18.74
C GLU A 350 3.71 -9.90 -20.16
N THR A 351 3.02 -10.44 -21.16
CA THR A 351 3.31 -10.09 -22.55
C THR A 351 2.98 -8.61 -22.77
N PRO A 352 3.87 -7.83 -23.37
CA PRO A 352 3.54 -6.48 -23.79
C PRO A 352 2.22 -6.46 -24.58
N PRO A 353 1.39 -5.43 -24.37
CA PRO A 353 0.11 -5.36 -25.06
C PRO A 353 0.29 -5.47 -26.56
N LEU A 354 -0.73 -5.95 -27.25
CA LEU A 354 -0.74 -6.33 -28.68
C LEU A 354 -0.22 -5.28 -29.66
N TYR A 355 -0.03 -4.05 -29.25
CA TYR A 355 0.67 -3.01 -30.00
C TYR A 355 2.14 -2.86 -29.59
N GLY A 356 2.80 -3.92 -29.21
CA GLY A 356 4.26 -3.99 -29.07
C GLY A 356 5.00 -3.86 -30.40
N GLY A 357 4.32 -3.45 -31.45
CA GLY A 357 4.89 -3.02 -32.72
C GLY A 357 4.96 -1.50 -32.77
N ASN A 358 5.90 -1.02 -33.57
CA ASN A 358 6.12 0.38 -33.82
C ASN A 358 4.81 1.10 -34.22
N ARG A 359 4.25 1.91 -33.31
CA ARG A 359 3.05 2.72 -33.58
C ARG A 359 3.25 3.69 -34.76
N SER A 360 4.49 4.08 -35.06
CA SER A 360 4.82 4.92 -36.18
C SER A 360 4.61 4.21 -37.53
N GLN A 361 4.51 2.89 -37.53
CA GLN A 361 4.24 2.07 -38.73
C GLN A 361 2.75 1.79 -38.94
N LEU A 362 1.88 2.21 -38.02
CA LEU A 362 0.44 2.11 -38.24
C LEU A 362 0.01 3.16 -39.26
N PRO A 363 -0.78 2.77 -40.27
CA PRO A 363 -1.24 3.75 -41.26
C PRO A 363 -2.10 4.82 -40.56
N TRP A 364 -1.77 6.05 -40.84
CA TRP A 364 -2.43 7.26 -40.33
C TRP A 364 -3.85 7.43 -40.89
#